data_b9d230cdd7d5bf91780466f2a9203f8f
#
_entry.id   b9d230cdd7d5bf91780466f2a9203f8f
#
_cell.length_a   1.000
_cell.length_b   1.000
_cell.length_c   1.000
_cell.angle_alpha   90.00
_cell.angle_beta   90.00
_cell.angle_gamma   90.00
#
_symmetry.space_group_name_H-M   'P 1'
#
loop_
_entity.id
_entity.type
_entity.pdbx_description
1 polymer ?
#
loop_
_entity_poly.entity_id
_entity_poly.type
_entity_poly.pdbx_seq_one_letter_code
_entity_poly.pdbx_strand_id
1 'polypeptide(L)'
;MALLDLVQTLTTPHPVDRYLELVRPMLTVRDMRARIVGVDRSVPGTLSLSLRPTRQWDGLLAGQFVQLGVVIDGVRHVRCYSPVNSQHDPRRRLDLTIRVHPHGLVSRHLHDNAEPGMILDLEPASGIFHLPSQRPDRVLLISGGSGITPVLSMLRTLADERYTGSVVFLHYARSPELVPHRDELTEIAAAHPNISVELRYPERDGGGFDRDELSRVAPWFAEAETFLCGPPPLMESVREIFTADGLSERLHTEEFVATAIPVDTADVHGTTTFSASGVQADNAGASLLEQAEAAGLTPEFGCRMGICFSCTSVRRSGCTRNLRTGELETDPDQPIQLCVQAAVGDVDIEI
;
A
#
# COMPACT_ATOMS: atom_id res chain seq x y z
N MET A 1 -16.17 -29.17 4.29
CA MET A 1 -16.51 -28.21 5.35
C MET A 1 -16.67 -28.90 6.70
N ALA A 2 -17.54 -29.92 6.85
CA ALA A 2 -17.82 -30.56 8.14
C ALA A 2 -16.60 -31.16 8.91
N LEU A 3 -15.56 -31.68 8.23
CA LEU A 3 -14.41 -32.28 8.91
C LEU A 3 -13.48 -31.20 9.52
N LEU A 4 -13.29 -30.09 8.83
CA LEU A 4 -12.49 -28.96 9.32
C LEU A 4 -13.16 -28.26 10.49
N ASP A 5 -14.48 -28.11 10.46
CA ASP A 5 -15.26 -27.51 11.54
C ASP A 5 -15.25 -28.41 12.79
N LEU A 6 -15.28 -29.73 12.62
CA LEU A 6 -15.15 -30.70 13.72
C LEU A 6 -13.74 -30.60 14.36
N VAL A 7 -12.67 -30.58 13.56
CA VAL A 7 -11.30 -30.44 14.05
C VAL A 7 -11.13 -29.12 14.80
N GLN A 8 -11.71 -28.03 14.31
CA GLN A 8 -11.65 -26.73 14.96
C GLN A 8 -12.39 -26.72 16.32
N THR A 9 -13.50 -27.41 16.42
CA THR A 9 -14.22 -27.58 17.70
C THR A 9 -13.38 -28.35 18.73
N LEU A 10 -12.59 -29.34 18.28
CA LEU A 10 -11.72 -30.13 19.13
C LEU A 10 -10.43 -29.37 19.56
N THR A 11 -10.05 -28.32 18.85
CA THR A 11 -8.85 -27.53 19.16
C THR A 11 -9.15 -26.24 19.93
N THR A 12 -10.41 -26.00 20.31
CA THR A 12 -10.79 -24.87 21.16
C THR A 12 -9.96 -24.83 22.46
N PRO A 13 -9.42 -23.68 22.89
CA PRO A 13 -9.75 -22.30 22.45
C PRO A 13 -8.90 -21.76 21.29
N HIS A 14 -7.95 -22.50 20.75
CA HIS A 14 -7.05 -21.99 19.73
C HIS A 14 -7.38 -22.52 18.32
N PRO A 15 -7.17 -21.74 17.24
CA PRO A 15 -7.30 -22.21 15.86
C PRO A 15 -6.34 -23.39 15.57
N VAL A 16 -6.75 -24.30 14.68
CA VAL A 16 -5.93 -25.46 14.27
C VAL A 16 -4.54 -25.05 13.81
N ASP A 17 -4.42 -23.94 13.11
CA ASP A 17 -3.17 -23.42 12.56
C ASP A 17 -2.13 -23.13 13.63
N ARG A 18 -2.56 -22.74 14.85
CA ARG A 18 -1.63 -22.54 15.98
C ARG A 18 -0.95 -23.84 16.46
N TYR A 19 -1.62 -24.98 16.34
CA TYR A 19 -1.00 -26.27 16.68
C TYR A 19 -0.13 -26.79 15.53
N LEU A 20 -0.53 -26.55 14.29
CA LEU A 20 0.25 -26.91 13.11
C LEU A 20 1.56 -26.11 13.04
N GLU A 21 1.53 -24.85 13.47
CA GLU A 21 2.70 -23.97 13.56
C GLU A 21 3.83 -24.54 14.41
N LEU A 22 3.50 -25.21 15.54
CA LEU A 22 4.49 -25.82 16.43
C LEU A 22 5.23 -26.99 15.76
N VAL A 23 4.62 -27.63 14.76
CA VAL A 23 5.22 -28.76 14.02
C VAL A 23 5.89 -28.29 12.74
N ARG A 24 5.22 -27.46 11.95
CA ARG A 24 5.71 -26.88 10.69
C ARG A 24 5.07 -25.51 10.47
N PRO A 25 5.78 -24.41 10.69
CA PRO A 25 5.22 -23.05 10.59
C PRO A 25 4.61 -22.68 9.24
N MET A 26 5.00 -23.36 8.16
CA MET A 26 4.43 -23.19 6.81
C MET A 26 3.28 -24.16 6.49
N LEU A 27 2.87 -25.00 7.44
CA LEU A 27 1.70 -25.87 7.30
C LEU A 27 0.50 -25.15 7.94
N THR A 28 -0.33 -24.56 7.11
CA THR A 28 -1.51 -23.82 7.54
C THR A 28 -2.74 -24.33 6.79
N VAL A 29 -3.90 -24.19 7.39
CA VAL A 29 -5.20 -24.56 6.81
C VAL A 29 -5.97 -23.31 6.38
N ARG A 30 -5.97 -22.27 7.21
CA ARG A 30 -6.67 -21.00 6.97
C ARG A 30 -5.72 -19.83 6.85
N ASP A 31 -4.72 -19.78 7.72
CA ASP A 31 -3.75 -18.68 7.75
C ASP A 31 -2.87 -18.71 6.50
N MET A 32 -2.58 -17.53 5.98
CA MET A 32 -1.60 -17.38 4.92
C MET A 32 -0.29 -16.88 5.52
N ARG A 33 0.81 -17.50 5.12
CA ARG A 33 2.17 -17.14 5.53
C ARG A 33 3.10 -17.13 4.34
N ALA A 34 4.22 -16.46 4.50
CA ALA A 34 5.27 -16.46 3.51
C ALA A 34 6.63 -16.68 4.15
N ARG A 35 7.46 -17.53 3.53
CA ARG A 35 8.86 -17.73 3.93
C ARG A 35 9.76 -16.89 3.07
N ILE A 36 10.67 -16.13 3.68
CA ILE A 36 11.76 -15.46 2.96
C ILE A 36 12.66 -16.52 2.34
N VAL A 37 12.89 -16.42 1.02
CA VAL A 37 13.76 -17.30 0.26
C VAL A 37 14.91 -16.54 -0.40
N GLY A 38 14.85 -15.22 -0.46
CA GLY A 38 15.90 -14.35 -0.97
C GLY A 38 15.85 -12.98 -0.31
N VAL A 39 17.02 -12.41 -0.09
CA VAL A 39 17.20 -11.07 0.50
C VAL A 39 18.29 -10.35 -0.30
N ASP A 40 18.00 -9.15 -0.76
CA ASP A 40 18.98 -8.28 -1.43
C ASP A 40 18.91 -6.86 -0.84
N ARG A 41 20.08 -6.27 -0.59
CA ARG A 41 20.30 -4.94 -0.04
C ARG A 41 21.27 -4.12 -0.91
N SER A 42 21.39 -4.47 -2.18
CA SER A 42 22.33 -3.83 -3.11
C SER A 42 22.00 -2.37 -3.40
N VAL A 43 20.72 -2.01 -3.35
CA VAL A 43 20.28 -0.61 -3.53
C VAL A 43 20.26 0.11 -2.18
N PRO A 44 20.98 1.22 -2.01
CA PRO A 44 21.07 1.93 -0.74
C PRO A 44 19.70 2.32 -0.16
N GLY A 45 19.49 1.98 1.12
CA GLY A 45 18.23 2.27 1.83
C GLY A 45 17.02 1.51 1.28
N THR A 46 17.24 0.42 0.58
CA THR A 46 16.19 -0.45 0.02
C THR A 46 16.48 -1.91 0.39
N LEU A 47 15.43 -2.65 0.68
CA LEU A 47 15.45 -4.08 0.92
C LEU A 47 14.56 -4.75 -0.12
N SER A 48 15.12 -5.68 -0.90
CA SER A 48 14.33 -6.56 -1.76
C SER A 48 14.21 -7.94 -1.12
N LEU A 49 12.98 -8.44 -1.04
CA LEU A 49 12.64 -9.74 -0.48
C LEU A 49 11.97 -10.60 -1.53
N SER A 50 12.46 -11.84 -1.69
CA SER A 50 11.71 -12.89 -2.39
C SER A 50 11.07 -13.80 -1.36
N LEU A 51 9.74 -13.92 -1.42
CA LEU A 51 8.93 -14.69 -0.50
C LEU A 51 8.32 -15.89 -1.21
N ARG A 52 8.18 -17.00 -0.49
CA ARG A 52 7.40 -18.16 -0.91
C ARG A 52 6.16 -18.27 -0.04
N PRO A 53 4.98 -17.90 -0.54
CA PRO A 53 3.73 -18.02 0.18
C PRO A 53 3.31 -19.48 0.41
N THR A 54 2.39 -19.69 1.35
CA THR A 54 1.66 -20.94 1.54
C THR A 54 0.71 -21.21 0.38
N ARG A 55 0.06 -22.39 0.37
CA ARG A 55 -0.79 -22.83 -0.77
C ARG A 55 -2.03 -21.99 -0.99
N GLN A 56 -2.45 -21.25 0.04
CA GLN A 56 -3.60 -20.36 0.03
C GLN A 56 -3.38 -19.10 -0.84
N TRP A 57 -2.16 -18.86 -1.29
CA TRP A 57 -1.86 -17.73 -2.17
C TRP A 57 -2.42 -17.94 -3.57
N ASP A 58 -3.37 -17.11 -3.96
CA ASP A 58 -4.06 -17.18 -5.26
C ASP A 58 -3.46 -16.23 -6.32
N GLY A 59 -2.39 -15.48 -5.97
CA GLY A 59 -1.77 -14.49 -6.84
C GLY A 59 -2.25 -13.07 -6.55
N LEU A 60 -1.97 -12.17 -7.49
CA LEU A 60 -2.30 -10.74 -7.41
C LEU A 60 -2.73 -10.21 -8.78
N LEU A 61 -3.47 -9.11 -8.80
CA LEU A 61 -3.57 -8.24 -9.97
C LEU A 61 -2.44 -7.21 -9.88
N ALA A 62 -1.82 -6.90 -11.02
CA ALA A 62 -0.67 -5.99 -11.08
C ALA A 62 -1.02 -4.60 -10.53
N GLY A 63 -0.32 -4.18 -9.50
CA GLY A 63 -0.56 -2.93 -8.77
C GLY A 63 -1.19 -3.11 -7.38
N GLN A 64 -1.83 -4.25 -7.09
CA GLN A 64 -2.36 -4.55 -5.76
C GLN A 64 -1.26 -4.60 -4.69
N PHE A 65 -1.65 -4.42 -3.43
CA PHE A 65 -0.78 -4.59 -2.27
C PHE A 65 -1.13 -5.86 -1.48
N VAL A 66 -0.20 -6.29 -0.63
CA VAL A 66 -0.39 -7.30 0.41
C VAL A 66 -0.16 -6.68 1.78
N GLN A 67 -0.79 -7.25 2.81
CA GLN A 67 -0.46 -6.95 4.19
C GLN A 67 0.53 -7.99 4.71
N LEU A 68 1.64 -7.51 5.26
CA LEU A 68 2.70 -8.33 5.82
C LEU A 68 2.76 -8.11 7.33
N GLY A 69 2.57 -9.20 8.10
CA GLY A 69 2.68 -9.21 9.54
C GLY A 69 4.09 -9.62 9.98
N VAL A 70 4.68 -8.81 10.85
CA VAL A 70 6.02 -9.01 11.41
C VAL A 70 5.94 -8.92 12.92
N VAL A 71 6.53 -9.87 13.65
CA VAL A 71 6.61 -9.81 15.11
C VAL A 71 7.92 -9.14 15.51
N ILE A 72 7.82 -8.05 16.27
CA ILE A 72 8.96 -7.28 16.79
C ILE A 72 8.75 -7.16 18.30
N ASP A 73 9.71 -7.63 19.07
CA ASP A 73 9.67 -7.61 20.55
C ASP A 73 8.37 -8.22 21.13
N GLY A 74 7.87 -9.28 20.49
CA GLY A 74 6.65 -9.99 20.89
C GLY A 74 5.34 -9.32 20.44
N VAL A 75 5.40 -8.17 19.75
CA VAL A 75 4.24 -7.45 19.23
C VAL A 75 4.13 -7.65 17.72
N ARG A 76 2.94 -8.02 17.24
CA ARG A 76 2.66 -8.17 15.81
C ARG A 76 2.38 -6.80 15.19
N HIS A 77 3.17 -6.45 14.19
CA HIS A 77 3.01 -5.23 13.39
C HIS A 77 2.65 -5.58 11.96
N VAL A 78 1.64 -4.93 11.39
CA VAL A 78 1.19 -5.14 10.02
C VAL A 78 1.53 -3.92 9.16
N ARG A 79 2.04 -4.15 7.93
CA ARG A 79 2.29 -3.09 6.94
C ARG A 79 1.89 -3.56 5.54
N CYS A 80 1.41 -2.61 4.76
CA CYS A 80 1.09 -2.84 3.35
C CYS A 80 2.33 -2.64 2.49
N TYR A 81 2.52 -3.55 1.52
CA TYR A 81 3.56 -3.49 0.51
C TYR A 81 3.00 -3.91 -0.83
N SER A 82 3.29 -3.15 -1.88
CA SER A 82 2.91 -3.52 -3.25
C SER A 82 3.99 -4.43 -3.82
N PRO A 83 3.63 -5.68 -4.18
CA PRO A 83 4.56 -6.59 -4.85
C PRO A 83 5.00 -6.04 -6.21
N VAL A 84 6.22 -6.40 -6.60
CA VAL A 84 6.77 -6.00 -7.89
C VAL A 84 6.63 -7.07 -8.97
N ASN A 85 6.02 -8.22 -8.64
CA ASN A 85 5.82 -9.32 -9.59
C ASN A 85 4.85 -8.93 -10.70
N SER A 86 5.08 -9.49 -11.89
CA SER A 86 4.01 -9.64 -12.87
C SER A 86 2.88 -10.51 -12.29
N GLN A 87 1.62 -10.18 -12.61
CA GLN A 87 0.48 -11.03 -12.22
C GLN A 87 0.52 -12.42 -12.87
N HIS A 88 1.35 -12.61 -13.87
CA HIS A 88 1.55 -13.88 -14.60
C HIS A 88 2.80 -14.65 -14.14
N ASP A 89 3.46 -14.23 -13.05
CA ASP A 89 4.67 -14.90 -12.56
C ASP A 89 4.40 -16.39 -12.24
N PRO A 90 4.95 -17.34 -13.03
CA PRO A 90 4.67 -18.76 -12.86
C PRO A 90 5.33 -19.36 -11.59
N ARG A 91 6.29 -18.64 -11.00
CA ARG A 91 7.05 -19.14 -9.84
C ARG A 91 6.24 -19.17 -8.55
N ARG A 92 5.03 -18.56 -8.54
CA ARG A 92 4.21 -18.38 -7.34
C ARG A 92 5.02 -17.78 -6.18
N ARG A 93 5.92 -16.85 -6.49
CA ARG A 93 6.68 -16.06 -5.55
C ARG A 93 6.03 -14.71 -5.35
N LEU A 94 6.41 -14.08 -4.28
CA LEU A 94 6.02 -12.72 -3.97
C LEU A 94 7.31 -11.93 -3.74
N ASP A 95 7.64 -11.03 -4.65
CA ASP A 95 8.82 -10.19 -4.56
C ASP A 95 8.41 -8.79 -4.09
N LEU A 96 9.01 -8.33 -3.01
CA LEU A 96 8.77 -7.03 -2.41
C LEU A 96 10.03 -6.18 -2.50
N THR A 97 9.88 -4.90 -2.83
CA THR A 97 10.95 -3.90 -2.77
C THR A 97 10.54 -2.84 -1.76
N ILE A 98 11.21 -2.83 -0.62
CA ILE A 98 10.85 -2.05 0.57
C ILE A 98 11.87 -0.94 0.77
N ARG A 99 11.44 0.31 0.68
CA ARG A 99 12.29 1.44 1.09
C ARG A 99 12.33 1.52 2.61
N VAL A 100 13.54 1.64 3.14
CA VAL A 100 13.75 1.82 4.57
C VAL A 100 13.41 3.25 4.96
N HIS A 101 12.43 3.41 5.80
CA HIS A 101 12.07 4.72 6.34
C HIS A 101 12.91 5.01 7.60
N PRO A 102 13.54 6.20 7.75
CA PRO A 102 14.41 6.50 8.89
C PRO A 102 13.78 6.27 10.27
N HIS A 103 12.48 6.52 10.38
CA HIS A 103 11.70 6.32 11.62
C HIS A 103 10.73 5.13 11.51
N GLY A 104 10.84 4.30 10.47
CA GLY A 104 9.94 3.18 10.22
C GLY A 104 10.34 1.96 11.04
N LEU A 105 9.52 1.55 12.03
CA LEU A 105 9.78 0.39 12.86
C LEU A 105 9.93 -0.90 12.03
N VAL A 106 8.93 -1.24 11.22
CA VAL A 106 8.90 -2.51 10.46
C VAL A 106 9.92 -2.51 9.33
N SER A 107 10.03 -1.43 8.54
CA SER A 107 10.96 -1.38 7.41
C SER A 107 12.43 -1.47 7.85
N ARG A 108 12.77 -0.86 8.99
CA ARG A 108 14.12 -0.99 9.59
C ARG A 108 14.36 -2.38 10.13
N HIS A 109 13.40 -2.90 10.91
CA HIS A 109 13.52 -4.25 11.47
C HIS A 109 13.74 -5.30 10.36
N LEU A 110 12.95 -5.25 9.28
CA LEU A 110 13.14 -6.15 8.15
C LEU A 110 14.49 -5.93 7.45
N HIS A 111 14.89 -4.66 7.25
CA HIS A 111 16.19 -4.37 6.62
C HIS A 111 17.36 -4.95 7.43
N ASP A 112 17.31 -4.84 8.75
CA ASP A 112 18.41 -5.23 9.62
C ASP A 112 18.40 -6.74 9.91
N ASN A 113 17.23 -7.38 9.99
CA ASN A 113 17.07 -8.74 10.51
C ASN A 113 16.55 -9.77 9.50
N ALA A 114 16.02 -9.33 8.32
CA ALA A 114 15.49 -10.29 7.37
C ALA A 114 16.56 -11.24 6.83
N GLU A 115 16.28 -12.54 6.91
CA GLU A 115 17.15 -13.60 6.42
C GLU A 115 16.34 -14.74 5.78
N PRO A 116 16.94 -15.51 4.85
CA PRO A 116 16.28 -16.68 4.30
C PRO A 116 15.88 -17.69 5.39
N GLY A 117 14.62 -18.13 5.33
CA GLY A 117 14.03 -19.04 6.33
C GLY A 117 13.04 -18.34 7.28
N MET A 118 13.17 -17.02 7.51
CA MET A 118 12.21 -16.25 8.30
C MET A 118 10.80 -16.38 7.72
N ILE A 119 9.81 -16.51 8.60
CA ILE A 119 8.39 -16.65 8.23
C ILE A 119 7.66 -15.39 8.67
N LEU A 120 6.83 -14.89 7.79
CA LEU A 120 6.03 -13.69 7.96
C LEU A 120 4.56 -14.05 7.76
N ASP A 121 3.67 -13.39 8.47
CA ASP A 121 2.25 -13.47 8.17
C ASP A 121 1.96 -12.73 6.87
N LEU A 122 1.02 -13.23 6.11
CA LEU A 122 0.62 -12.66 4.83
C LEU A 122 -0.90 -12.64 4.73
N GLU A 123 -1.46 -11.56 4.20
CA GLU A 123 -2.87 -11.50 3.82
C GLU A 123 -2.99 -11.56 2.29
N PRO A 124 -4.17 -11.94 1.76
CA PRO A 124 -4.43 -11.93 0.33
C PRO A 124 -4.14 -10.57 -0.29
N ALA A 125 -3.77 -10.57 -1.59
CA ALA A 125 -3.63 -9.33 -2.33
C ALA A 125 -4.97 -8.58 -2.39
N SER A 126 -4.91 -7.27 -2.22
CA SER A 126 -6.08 -6.39 -2.19
C SER A 126 -5.75 -5.01 -2.77
N GLY A 127 -6.77 -4.15 -2.90
CA GLY A 127 -6.65 -2.80 -3.44
C GLY A 127 -7.26 -2.66 -4.83
N ILE A 128 -7.73 -1.44 -5.12
CA ILE A 128 -8.38 -1.08 -6.39
C ILE A 128 -7.40 -0.48 -7.41
N PHE A 129 -6.18 -0.18 -6.97
CA PHE A 129 -5.12 0.35 -7.83
C PHE A 129 -4.43 -0.80 -8.58
N HIS A 130 -5.00 -1.21 -9.70
CA HIS A 130 -4.48 -2.30 -10.54
C HIS A 130 -4.84 -2.11 -12.00
N LEU A 131 -4.10 -2.77 -12.89
CA LEU A 131 -4.43 -2.77 -14.31
C LEU A 131 -5.84 -3.36 -14.53
N PRO A 132 -6.67 -2.71 -15.37
CA PRO A 132 -7.96 -3.25 -15.74
C PRO A 132 -7.79 -4.54 -16.56
N SER A 133 -8.77 -5.45 -16.49
CA SER A 133 -8.73 -6.73 -17.24
C SER A 133 -8.70 -6.52 -18.76
N GLN A 134 -9.46 -5.54 -19.25
CA GLN A 134 -9.33 -5.07 -20.63
C GLN A 134 -8.22 -4.01 -20.65
N ARG A 135 -7.11 -4.32 -21.31
CA ARG A 135 -5.97 -3.39 -21.38
C ARG A 135 -6.32 -2.19 -22.27
N PRO A 136 -6.08 -0.95 -21.79
CA PRO A 136 -6.24 0.25 -22.63
C PRO A 136 -5.21 0.24 -23.75
N ASP A 137 -5.46 0.98 -24.84
CA ASP A 137 -4.51 1.10 -25.94
C ASP A 137 -3.24 1.89 -25.58
N ARG A 138 -3.33 2.76 -24.57
CA ARG A 138 -2.25 3.62 -24.09
C ARG A 138 -2.20 3.61 -22.58
N VAL A 139 -1.03 3.35 -22.01
CA VAL A 139 -0.80 3.27 -20.58
C VAL A 139 0.34 4.21 -20.19
N LEU A 140 0.09 5.08 -19.22
CA LEU A 140 1.11 5.95 -18.64
C LEU A 140 1.32 5.55 -17.17
N LEU A 141 2.54 5.10 -16.84
CA LEU A 141 2.94 4.68 -15.52
C LEU A 141 3.87 5.75 -14.93
N ILE A 142 3.39 6.51 -13.96
CA ILE A 142 4.16 7.58 -13.32
C ILE A 142 4.48 7.19 -11.88
N SER A 143 5.74 7.34 -11.48
CA SER A 143 6.13 7.01 -10.11
C SER A 143 7.27 7.87 -9.57
N GLY A 144 7.38 7.90 -8.24
CA GLY A 144 8.50 8.53 -7.55
C GLY A 144 8.93 7.74 -6.31
N GLY A 145 10.23 7.53 -6.15
CA GLY A 145 10.80 6.82 -5.00
C GLY A 145 10.19 5.43 -4.80
N SER A 146 9.64 5.14 -3.60
CA SER A 146 9.01 3.84 -3.31
C SER A 146 7.74 3.56 -4.10
N GLY A 147 7.09 4.56 -4.69
CA GLY A 147 5.93 4.39 -5.55
C GLY A 147 6.20 3.62 -6.86
N ILE A 148 7.46 3.28 -7.12
CA ILE A 148 7.83 2.42 -8.26
C ILE A 148 7.18 1.04 -8.17
N THR A 149 6.92 0.50 -6.96
CA THR A 149 6.57 -0.92 -6.78
C THR A 149 5.28 -1.34 -7.47
N PRO A 150 4.12 -0.66 -7.32
CA PRO A 150 2.90 -1.07 -8.01
C PRO A 150 2.99 -0.87 -9.52
N VAL A 151 3.59 0.22 -9.98
CA VAL A 151 3.68 0.51 -11.42
C VAL A 151 4.73 -0.38 -12.12
N LEU A 152 5.75 -0.85 -11.40
CA LEU A 152 6.68 -1.86 -11.93
C LEU A 152 6.00 -3.22 -12.10
N SER A 153 5.13 -3.61 -11.18
CA SER A 153 4.29 -4.80 -11.33
C SER A 153 3.42 -4.71 -12.59
N MET A 154 2.83 -3.53 -12.85
CA MET A 154 2.06 -3.26 -14.07
C MET A 154 2.93 -3.35 -15.32
N LEU A 155 4.11 -2.73 -15.32
CA LEU A 155 5.04 -2.77 -16.45
C LEU A 155 5.48 -4.20 -16.76
N ARG A 156 5.88 -4.99 -15.74
CA ARG A 156 6.25 -6.40 -15.90
C ARG A 156 5.10 -7.23 -16.47
N THR A 157 3.89 -6.98 -16.03
CA THR A 157 2.69 -7.65 -16.52
C THR A 157 2.46 -7.36 -18.01
N LEU A 158 2.53 -6.09 -18.42
CA LEU A 158 2.39 -5.69 -19.82
C LEU A 158 3.50 -6.28 -20.70
N ALA A 159 4.73 -6.36 -20.20
CA ALA A 159 5.84 -6.99 -20.89
C ALA A 159 5.62 -8.50 -21.09
N ASP A 160 5.21 -9.23 -20.04
CA ASP A 160 4.91 -10.66 -20.09
C ASP A 160 3.75 -10.99 -21.05
N GLU A 161 2.74 -10.11 -21.11
CA GLU A 161 1.61 -10.20 -22.02
C GLU A 161 1.99 -9.90 -23.48
N ARG A 162 3.22 -9.42 -23.73
CA ARG A 162 3.62 -8.87 -25.03
C ARG A 162 2.59 -7.83 -25.51
N TYR A 163 2.17 -6.99 -24.58
CA TYR A 163 1.19 -5.96 -24.85
C TYR A 163 1.59 -5.11 -26.05
N THR A 164 0.63 -4.82 -26.93
CA THR A 164 0.88 -4.16 -28.22
C THR A 164 0.58 -2.67 -28.23
N GLY A 165 -0.11 -2.14 -27.21
CA GLY A 165 -0.38 -0.73 -27.07
C GLY A 165 0.87 0.06 -26.61
N SER A 166 0.76 1.37 -26.55
CA SER A 166 1.87 2.24 -26.17
C SER A 166 1.99 2.35 -24.65
N VAL A 167 3.21 2.23 -24.11
CA VAL A 167 3.50 2.40 -22.68
C VAL A 167 4.61 3.43 -22.49
N VAL A 168 4.40 4.38 -21.58
CA VAL A 168 5.46 5.20 -21.02
C VAL A 168 5.56 4.89 -19.52
N PHE A 169 6.75 4.53 -19.07
CA PHE A 169 7.11 4.38 -17.66
C PHE A 169 8.01 5.53 -17.26
N LEU A 170 7.49 6.48 -16.48
CA LEU A 170 8.19 7.68 -16.02
C LEU A 170 8.46 7.57 -14.53
N HIS A 171 9.73 7.53 -14.13
CA HIS A 171 10.10 7.38 -12.73
C HIS A 171 11.05 8.48 -12.25
N TYR A 172 10.71 9.06 -11.10
CA TYR A 172 11.49 10.08 -10.41
C TYR A 172 12.26 9.49 -9.23
N ALA A 173 13.57 9.66 -9.22
CA ALA A 173 14.45 9.30 -8.11
C ALA A 173 15.44 10.44 -7.81
N ARG A 174 16.03 10.45 -6.62
CA ARG A 174 17.04 11.44 -6.27
C ARG A 174 18.34 11.26 -7.06
N SER A 175 18.70 10.00 -7.33
CA SER A 175 19.90 9.66 -8.11
C SER A 175 19.78 8.26 -8.73
N PRO A 176 20.59 7.93 -9.75
CA PRO A 176 20.52 6.66 -10.47
C PRO A 176 20.73 5.42 -9.60
N GLU A 177 21.61 5.48 -8.61
CA GLU A 177 21.91 4.38 -7.69
C GLU A 177 20.77 4.06 -6.72
N LEU A 178 19.79 4.95 -6.58
CA LEU A 178 18.61 4.79 -5.75
C LEU A 178 17.40 4.22 -6.52
N VAL A 179 17.55 3.94 -7.81
CA VAL A 179 16.48 3.32 -8.62
C VAL A 179 16.59 1.80 -8.50
N PRO A 180 15.65 1.14 -7.80
CA PRO A 180 15.62 -0.32 -7.78
C PRO A 180 15.24 -0.85 -9.16
N HIS A 181 15.76 -2.02 -9.52
CA HIS A 181 15.47 -2.71 -10.79
C HIS A 181 15.87 -1.92 -12.06
N ARG A 182 16.82 -0.98 -11.96
CA ARG A 182 17.19 -0.08 -13.07
C ARG A 182 17.65 -0.83 -14.33
N ASP A 183 18.45 -1.87 -14.16
CA ASP A 183 19.00 -2.63 -15.29
C ASP A 183 17.87 -3.40 -16.00
N GLU A 184 16.96 -3.99 -15.25
CA GLU A 184 15.75 -4.64 -15.77
C GLU A 184 14.83 -3.68 -16.54
N LEU A 185 14.63 -2.46 -16.01
CA LEU A 185 13.86 -1.42 -16.72
C LEU A 185 14.47 -1.11 -18.09
N THR A 186 15.81 -1.06 -18.18
CA THR A 186 16.53 -0.88 -19.42
C THR A 186 16.36 -2.07 -20.37
N GLU A 187 16.40 -3.29 -19.83
CA GLU A 187 16.18 -4.52 -20.59
C GLU A 187 14.75 -4.61 -21.17
N ILE A 188 13.74 -4.25 -20.35
CA ILE A 188 12.34 -4.22 -20.80
C ILE A 188 12.17 -3.22 -21.95
N ALA A 189 12.69 -2.02 -21.84
CA ALA A 189 12.62 -1.00 -22.90
C ALA A 189 13.33 -1.47 -24.19
N ALA A 190 14.47 -2.15 -24.05
CA ALA A 190 15.20 -2.67 -25.20
C ALA A 190 14.47 -3.84 -25.91
N ALA A 191 13.74 -4.67 -25.15
CA ALA A 191 13.02 -5.83 -25.66
C ALA A 191 11.64 -5.48 -26.26
N HIS A 192 11.04 -4.34 -25.87
CA HIS A 192 9.68 -3.96 -26.25
C HIS A 192 9.66 -2.55 -26.87
N PRO A 193 9.69 -2.41 -28.21
CA PRO A 193 9.77 -1.11 -28.89
C PRO A 193 8.60 -0.14 -28.62
N ASN A 194 7.48 -0.66 -28.13
CA ASN A 194 6.29 0.09 -27.74
C ASN A 194 6.29 0.54 -26.27
N ILE A 195 7.33 0.20 -25.52
CA ILE A 195 7.53 0.57 -24.11
C ILE A 195 8.71 1.56 -24.01
N SER A 196 8.45 2.77 -23.56
CA SER A 196 9.48 3.76 -23.21
C SER A 196 9.68 3.83 -21.72
N VAL A 197 10.93 3.84 -21.27
CA VAL A 197 11.31 4.01 -19.86
C VAL A 197 12.11 5.31 -19.72
N GLU A 198 11.57 6.21 -18.89
CA GLU A 198 12.10 7.53 -18.64
C GLU A 198 12.44 7.68 -17.16
N LEU A 199 13.74 7.76 -16.84
CA LEU A 199 14.23 8.00 -15.48
C LEU A 199 14.63 9.47 -15.31
N ARG A 200 14.17 10.11 -14.24
CA ARG A 200 14.42 11.52 -13.94
C ARG A 200 15.05 11.70 -12.57
N TYR A 201 15.96 12.62 -12.50
CA TYR A 201 16.76 12.93 -11.30
C TYR A 201 16.70 14.42 -11.00
N PRO A 202 15.60 14.96 -10.45
CA PRO A 202 15.39 16.40 -10.25
C PRO A 202 16.51 17.09 -9.46
N GLU A 203 17.06 16.42 -8.44
CA GLU A 203 18.15 16.96 -7.62
C GLU A 203 19.47 17.14 -8.42
N ARG A 204 19.69 16.35 -9.48
CA ARG A 204 20.87 16.38 -10.32
C ARG A 204 20.67 17.21 -11.57
N ASP A 205 19.54 16.99 -12.26
CA ASP A 205 19.32 17.51 -13.61
C ASP A 205 18.49 18.81 -13.59
N GLY A 206 17.96 19.18 -12.41
CA GLY A 206 17.01 20.29 -12.24
C GLY A 206 15.61 19.95 -12.75
N GLY A 207 14.64 20.80 -12.40
CA GLY A 207 13.24 20.63 -12.81
C GLY A 207 12.46 19.62 -11.98
N GLY A 208 11.16 19.62 -12.18
CA GLY A 208 10.20 18.69 -11.58
C GLY A 208 9.26 18.16 -12.68
N PHE A 209 8.23 17.47 -12.28
CA PHE A 209 7.17 17.08 -13.21
C PHE A 209 6.36 18.32 -13.60
N ASP A 210 6.25 18.55 -14.90
CA ASP A 210 5.44 19.62 -15.47
C ASP A 210 4.73 19.15 -16.76
N ARG A 211 3.90 20.03 -17.31
CA ARG A 211 3.12 19.77 -18.54
C ARG A 211 4.02 19.60 -19.76
N ASP A 212 5.10 20.35 -19.86
CA ASP A 212 6.00 20.30 -21.02
C ASP A 212 6.75 18.96 -21.05
N GLU A 213 7.18 18.48 -19.90
CA GLU A 213 7.76 17.15 -19.77
C GLU A 213 6.76 16.07 -20.13
N LEU A 214 5.55 16.12 -19.57
CA LEU A 214 4.48 15.16 -19.85
C LEU A 214 4.17 15.10 -21.35
N SER A 215 4.01 16.25 -21.99
CA SER A 215 3.75 16.36 -23.44
C SER A 215 4.90 15.82 -24.29
N ARG A 216 6.14 15.95 -23.81
CA ARG A 216 7.32 15.47 -24.53
C ARG A 216 7.48 13.95 -24.43
N VAL A 217 7.25 13.36 -23.25
CA VAL A 217 7.44 11.90 -23.04
C VAL A 217 6.22 11.07 -23.45
N ALA A 218 5.03 11.64 -23.30
CA ALA A 218 3.75 10.99 -23.65
C ALA A 218 2.80 11.99 -24.35
N PRO A 219 3.06 12.41 -25.60
CA PRO A 219 2.24 13.40 -26.30
C PRO A 219 0.76 13.00 -26.44
N TRP A 220 0.49 11.73 -26.21
CA TRP A 220 -0.84 11.11 -26.24
C TRP A 220 -1.46 10.92 -24.84
N PHE A 221 -0.91 11.54 -23.79
CA PHE A 221 -1.33 11.33 -22.40
C PHE A 221 -2.82 11.55 -22.15
N ALA A 222 -3.46 12.47 -22.91
CA ALA A 222 -4.89 12.73 -22.80
C ALA A 222 -5.78 11.52 -23.17
N GLU A 223 -5.23 10.56 -23.90
CA GLU A 223 -5.94 9.34 -24.32
C GLU A 223 -5.52 8.10 -23.48
N ALA A 224 -4.58 8.28 -22.56
CA ALA A 224 -4.02 7.20 -21.76
C ALA A 224 -4.83 6.95 -20.48
N GLU A 225 -4.85 5.69 -20.03
CA GLU A 225 -5.09 5.40 -18.62
C GLU A 225 -3.77 5.58 -17.86
N THR A 226 -3.77 6.46 -16.88
CA THR A 226 -2.59 6.86 -16.13
C THR A 226 -2.61 6.30 -14.72
N PHE A 227 -1.53 5.63 -14.33
CA PHE A 227 -1.35 5.07 -12.99
C PHE A 227 -0.22 5.81 -12.29
N LEU A 228 -0.52 6.42 -11.15
CA LEU A 228 0.39 7.31 -10.43
C LEU A 228 0.58 6.84 -8.99
N CYS A 229 1.84 6.65 -8.60
CA CYS A 229 2.20 6.42 -7.20
C CYS A 229 3.54 7.09 -6.88
N GLY A 230 3.57 7.96 -5.87
CA GLY A 230 4.79 8.68 -5.55
C GLY A 230 4.68 9.60 -4.34
N PRO A 231 5.69 10.46 -4.12
CA PRO A 231 5.65 11.44 -3.04
C PRO A 231 4.61 12.53 -3.31
N PRO A 232 4.05 13.14 -2.23
CA PRO A 232 2.97 14.13 -2.34
C PRO A 232 3.20 15.24 -3.38
N PRO A 233 4.36 15.87 -3.49
CA PRO A 233 4.57 16.92 -4.50
C PRO A 233 4.41 16.44 -5.95
N LEU A 234 4.89 15.22 -6.26
CA LEU A 234 4.68 14.63 -7.58
C LEU A 234 3.20 14.34 -7.84
N MET A 235 2.53 13.76 -6.83
CA MET A 235 1.11 13.43 -6.89
C MET A 235 0.26 14.69 -7.17
N GLU A 236 0.56 15.77 -6.48
CA GLU A 236 -0.13 17.05 -6.62
C GLU A 236 0.07 17.66 -8.01
N SER A 237 1.30 17.77 -8.48
CA SER A 237 1.60 18.31 -9.82
C SER A 237 0.90 17.54 -10.94
N VAL A 238 0.86 16.20 -10.84
CA VAL A 238 0.13 15.39 -11.83
C VAL A 238 -1.37 15.64 -11.76
N ARG A 239 -1.96 15.65 -10.54
CA ARG A 239 -3.39 15.89 -10.35
C ARG A 239 -3.82 17.26 -10.87
N GLU A 240 -3.04 18.30 -10.62
CA GLU A 240 -3.33 19.65 -11.13
C GLU A 240 -3.44 19.67 -12.64
N ILE A 241 -2.49 19.05 -13.35
CA ILE A 241 -2.51 18.98 -14.82
C ILE A 241 -3.72 18.21 -15.32
N PHE A 242 -3.99 17.02 -14.75
CA PHE A 242 -5.12 16.19 -15.20
C PHE A 242 -6.46 16.81 -14.88
N THR A 243 -6.59 17.52 -13.76
CA THR A 243 -7.81 18.26 -13.39
C THR A 243 -8.04 19.45 -14.32
N ALA A 244 -6.99 20.22 -14.61
CA ALA A 244 -7.06 21.35 -15.52
C ALA A 244 -7.48 20.95 -16.96
N ASP A 245 -7.13 19.73 -17.38
CA ASP A 245 -7.46 19.18 -18.69
C ASP A 245 -8.80 18.39 -18.71
N GLY A 246 -9.47 18.25 -17.55
CA GLY A 246 -10.70 17.46 -17.45
C GLY A 246 -10.48 15.95 -17.58
N LEU A 247 -9.27 15.45 -17.23
CA LEU A 247 -8.83 14.06 -17.38
C LEU A 247 -8.80 13.28 -16.05
N SER A 248 -9.42 13.80 -15.01
CA SER A 248 -9.34 13.19 -13.65
C SER A 248 -9.82 11.75 -13.61
N GLU A 249 -10.80 11.35 -14.42
CA GLU A 249 -11.31 9.98 -14.49
C GLU A 249 -10.31 8.98 -15.09
N ARG A 250 -9.32 9.47 -15.85
CA ARG A 250 -8.24 8.65 -16.42
C ARG A 250 -7.00 8.54 -15.52
N LEU A 251 -7.04 9.22 -14.38
CA LEU A 251 -5.94 9.23 -13.42
C LEU A 251 -6.26 8.34 -12.23
N HIS A 252 -5.60 7.19 -12.16
CA HIS A 252 -5.65 6.27 -11.04
C HIS A 252 -4.48 6.55 -10.11
N THR A 253 -4.73 6.66 -8.81
CA THR A 253 -3.67 7.02 -7.85
C THR A 253 -3.63 6.07 -6.67
N GLU A 254 -2.41 5.76 -6.19
CA GLU A 254 -2.17 5.10 -4.91
C GLU A 254 -1.20 5.93 -4.07
N GLU A 255 -1.51 6.13 -2.80
CA GLU A 255 -0.70 6.89 -1.87
C GLU A 255 -0.13 5.98 -0.78
N PHE A 256 1.21 6.07 -0.56
CA PHE A 256 1.88 5.33 0.51
C PHE A 256 2.01 6.13 1.82
N VAL A 257 1.65 7.39 1.77
CA VAL A 257 1.61 8.29 2.94
C VAL A 257 0.23 8.90 2.97
N ALA A 258 -0.47 8.78 4.08
CA ALA A 258 -1.70 9.53 4.27
C ALA A 258 -1.32 11.02 4.32
N THR A 259 -1.62 11.75 3.25
CA THR A 259 -1.59 13.21 3.29
C THR A 259 -2.86 13.62 4.04
N ALA A 260 -2.74 13.83 5.35
CA ALA A 260 -3.84 14.32 6.13
C ALA A 260 -4.10 15.78 5.75
N ILE A 261 -5.34 16.09 5.38
CA ILE A 261 -5.80 17.48 5.29
C ILE A 261 -5.77 18.02 6.72
N PRO A 262 -5.09 19.15 6.98
CA PRO A 262 -5.07 19.74 8.32
C PRO A 262 -6.50 19.97 8.81
N VAL A 263 -6.80 19.50 10.02
CA VAL A 263 -8.09 19.77 10.67
C VAL A 263 -8.11 21.25 11.06
N ASP A 264 -9.18 21.95 10.69
CA ASP A 264 -9.37 23.34 11.12
C ASP A 264 -9.40 23.38 12.66
N THR A 265 -8.66 24.30 13.26
CA THR A 265 -8.63 24.47 14.71
C THR A 265 -10.03 24.78 15.30
N ALA A 266 -10.93 25.31 14.48
CA ALA A 266 -12.33 25.52 14.87
C ALA A 266 -13.10 24.20 15.07
N ASP A 267 -12.69 23.14 14.41
CA ASP A 267 -13.30 21.80 14.53
C ASP A 267 -12.69 20.98 15.69
N VAL A 268 -11.57 21.46 16.26
CA VAL A 268 -10.86 20.79 17.37
C VAL A 268 -11.49 21.19 18.70
N HIS A 269 -12.65 20.61 18.99
CA HIS A 269 -13.37 20.78 20.26
C HIS A 269 -14.18 19.51 20.55
N GLY A 270 -14.69 19.38 21.78
CA GLY A 270 -15.53 18.27 22.20
C GLY A 270 -14.74 17.06 22.67
N THR A 271 -15.44 15.98 22.91
CA THR A 271 -14.96 14.76 23.54
C THR A 271 -15.14 13.57 22.61
N THR A 272 -14.08 12.76 22.43
CA THR A 272 -14.17 11.44 21.81
C THR A 272 -14.44 10.39 22.88
N THR A 273 -15.59 9.74 22.80
CA THR A 273 -15.97 8.62 23.68
C THR A 273 -15.68 7.31 22.99
N PHE A 274 -14.95 6.42 23.64
CA PHE A 274 -14.70 5.04 23.21
C PHE A 274 -15.61 4.12 24.01
N SER A 275 -16.83 3.90 23.48
CA SER A 275 -17.95 3.38 24.30
C SER A 275 -17.79 1.94 24.77
N ALA A 276 -17.14 1.05 23.99
CA ALA A 276 -16.93 -0.34 24.41
C ALA A 276 -15.89 -0.46 25.55
N SER A 277 -14.89 0.42 25.57
CA SER A 277 -13.87 0.46 26.64
C SER A 277 -14.23 1.40 27.81
N GLY A 278 -15.26 2.25 27.65
CA GLY A 278 -15.63 3.27 28.64
C GLY A 278 -14.62 4.40 28.82
N VAL A 279 -13.72 4.59 27.87
CA VAL A 279 -12.67 5.63 27.90
C VAL A 279 -13.16 6.87 27.18
N GLN A 280 -12.79 8.05 27.68
CA GLN A 280 -13.02 9.34 27.06
C GLN A 280 -11.71 10.10 26.91
N ALA A 281 -11.58 10.85 25.80
CA ALA A 281 -10.45 11.73 25.54
C ALA A 281 -10.93 13.05 24.93
N ASP A 282 -10.23 14.13 25.22
CA ASP A 282 -10.48 15.41 24.56
C ASP A 282 -10.10 15.29 23.07
N ASN A 283 -10.92 15.84 22.19
CA ASN A 283 -10.63 15.88 20.76
C ASN A 283 -9.38 16.75 20.52
N ALA A 284 -8.29 16.13 20.10
CA ALA A 284 -7.02 16.79 19.83
C ALA A 284 -6.81 17.11 18.32
N GLY A 285 -7.80 16.88 17.46
CA GLY A 285 -7.69 17.06 16.01
C GLY A 285 -6.83 16.00 15.30
N ALA A 286 -6.30 15.03 16.04
CA ALA A 286 -5.58 13.88 15.50
C ALA A 286 -6.57 12.85 14.92
N SER A 287 -6.07 11.83 14.21
CA SER A 287 -6.92 10.72 13.80
C SER A 287 -7.51 9.99 15.01
N LEU A 288 -8.70 9.41 14.87
CA LEU A 288 -9.35 8.64 15.93
C LEU A 288 -8.49 7.48 16.44
N LEU A 289 -7.68 6.90 15.54
CA LEU A 289 -6.69 5.88 15.91
C LEU A 289 -5.63 6.44 16.87
N GLU A 290 -5.05 7.60 16.55
CA GLU A 290 -4.04 8.25 17.39
C GLU A 290 -4.63 8.73 18.71
N GLN A 291 -5.87 9.23 18.71
CA GLN A 291 -6.57 9.62 19.94
C GLN A 291 -6.82 8.42 20.86
N ALA A 292 -7.25 7.27 20.30
CA ALA A 292 -7.42 6.04 21.06
C ALA A 292 -6.09 5.54 21.67
N GLU A 293 -5.02 5.55 20.89
CA GLU A 293 -3.68 5.17 21.36
C GLU A 293 -3.16 6.11 22.45
N ALA A 294 -3.36 7.42 22.28
CA ALA A 294 -2.99 8.42 23.30
C ALA A 294 -3.80 8.25 24.61
N ALA A 295 -5.04 7.77 24.50
CA ALA A 295 -5.89 7.42 25.64
C ALA A 295 -5.55 6.05 26.27
N GLY A 296 -4.52 5.37 25.81
CA GLY A 296 -4.05 4.08 26.34
C GLY A 296 -4.77 2.86 25.79
N LEU A 297 -5.61 3.02 24.76
CA LEU A 297 -6.26 1.93 24.07
C LEU A 297 -5.35 1.33 23.00
N THR A 298 -5.62 0.09 22.61
CA THR A 298 -4.85 -0.63 21.57
C THR A 298 -5.77 -1.19 20.51
N PRO A 299 -6.47 -0.34 19.72
CA PRO A 299 -7.32 -0.80 18.65
C PRO A 299 -6.50 -1.51 17.58
N GLU A 300 -7.12 -2.43 16.85
CA GLU A 300 -6.48 -3.05 15.70
C GLU A 300 -6.17 -2.01 14.62
N PHE A 301 -4.99 -2.09 14.03
CA PHE A 301 -4.61 -1.26 12.90
C PHE A 301 -3.62 -1.98 11.97
N GLY A 302 -3.58 -1.54 10.69
CA GLY A 302 -2.63 -2.05 9.70
C GLY A 302 -1.80 -0.92 9.09
N CYS A 303 -2.24 -0.42 7.92
CA CYS A 303 -1.48 0.53 7.10
C CYS A 303 -1.40 1.95 7.66
N ARG A 304 -2.35 2.39 8.46
CA ARG A 304 -2.54 3.79 8.92
C ARG A 304 -2.76 4.80 7.78
N MET A 305 -3.23 4.33 6.62
CA MET A 305 -3.40 5.12 5.39
C MET A 305 -4.79 5.02 4.78
N GLY A 306 -5.73 4.32 5.47
CA GLY A 306 -7.10 4.17 4.99
C GLY A 306 -7.28 3.18 3.83
N ILE A 307 -6.32 2.26 3.58
CA ILE A 307 -6.41 1.33 2.45
C ILE A 307 -6.59 -0.13 2.86
N CYS A 308 -6.27 -0.50 4.12
CA CYS A 308 -6.30 -1.92 4.55
C CYS A 308 -7.55 -2.31 5.34
N PHE A 309 -8.36 -1.36 5.76
CA PHE A 309 -9.57 -1.55 6.57
C PHE A 309 -9.37 -2.23 7.94
N SER A 310 -8.14 -2.55 8.34
CA SER A 310 -7.87 -3.22 9.62
C SER A 310 -8.26 -2.41 10.86
N CYS A 311 -8.33 -1.07 10.74
CA CYS A 311 -8.74 -0.18 11.82
C CYS A 311 -10.22 0.22 11.72
N THR A 312 -11.05 -0.60 11.07
CA THR A 312 -12.47 -0.31 10.96
C THR A 312 -13.17 -0.51 12.31
N SER A 313 -13.90 0.51 12.73
CA SER A 313 -14.78 0.46 13.90
C SER A 313 -16.08 1.20 13.60
N VAL A 314 -17.06 1.11 14.48
CA VAL A 314 -18.37 1.72 14.25
C VAL A 314 -18.41 3.09 14.93
N ARG A 315 -18.73 4.15 14.17
CA ARG A 315 -19.13 5.43 14.74
C ARG A 315 -20.60 5.33 15.13
N ARG A 316 -20.87 5.35 16.43
CA ARG A 316 -22.21 5.28 17.00
C ARG A 316 -22.96 6.59 16.85
N SER A 317 -22.27 7.71 17.07
CA SER A 317 -22.86 9.05 16.94
C SER A 317 -21.78 10.12 16.75
N GLY A 318 -22.22 11.33 16.40
CA GLY A 318 -21.37 12.48 16.21
C GLY A 318 -20.93 12.67 14.74
N CYS A 319 -20.03 13.63 14.53
CA CYS A 319 -19.50 13.98 13.23
C CYS A 319 -18.00 13.64 13.12
N THR A 320 -17.60 13.04 12.02
CA THR A 320 -16.18 12.85 11.72
C THR A 320 -15.83 13.47 10.37
N ARG A 321 -14.59 13.90 10.24
CA ARG A 321 -14.00 14.37 8.99
C ARG A 321 -13.02 13.35 8.46
N ASN A 322 -13.19 12.96 7.20
CA ASN A 322 -12.19 12.15 6.51
C ASN A 322 -10.95 13.02 6.22
N LEU A 323 -9.81 12.63 6.79
CA LEU A 323 -8.55 13.38 6.70
C LEU A 323 -7.93 13.34 5.28
N ARG A 324 -8.42 12.47 4.40
CA ARG A 324 -7.93 12.37 3.01
C ARG A 324 -8.79 13.17 2.03
N THR A 325 -10.10 13.14 2.20
CA THR A 325 -11.04 13.79 1.28
C THR A 325 -11.57 15.12 1.79
N GLY A 326 -11.49 15.35 3.11
CA GLY A 326 -12.09 16.51 3.79
C GLY A 326 -13.60 16.38 4.00
N GLU A 327 -14.21 15.30 3.53
CA GLU A 327 -15.65 15.07 3.66
C GLU A 327 -16.07 14.86 5.12
N LEU A 328 -17.24 15.42 5.45
CA LEU A 328 -17.88 15.23 6.75
C LEU A 328 -18.86 14.07 6.67
N GLU A 329 -18.82 13.20 7.67
CA GLU A 329 -19.72 12.08 7.83
C GLU A 329 -20.46 12.20 9.15
N THR A 330 -21.79 12.09 9.11
CA THR A 330 -22.67 12.29 10.28
C THR A 330 -23.62 11.13 10.52
N ASP A 331 -23.81 10.21 9.57
CA ASP A 331 -24.74 9.10 9.70
C ASP A 331 -24.35 8.17 10.86
N PRO A 332 -25.23 7.90 11.83
CA PRO A 332 -24.90 7.06 12.97
C PRO A 332 -24.75 5.59 12.57
N ASP A 333 -24.10 4.81 13.43
CA ASP A 333 -23.87 3.37 13.26
C ASP A 333 -23.19 2.98 11.95
N GLN A 334 -22.29 3.84 11.45
CA GLN A 334 -21.53 3.56 10.24
C GLN A 334 -20.13 3.03 10.55
N PRO A 335 -19.64 2.06 9.77
CA PRO A 335 -18.26 1.61 9.85
C PRO A 335 -17.34 2.71 9.28
N ILE A 336 -16.34 3.09 10.06
CA ILE A 336 -15.34 4.10 9.68
C ILE A 336 -13.92 3.55 9.89
N GLN A 337 -12.95 4.08 9.16
CA GLN A 337 -11.53 3.75 9.33
C GLN A 337 -10.88 4.74 10.29
N LEU A 338 -10.57 4.32 11.50
CA LEU A 338 -10.04 5.17 12.58
C LEU A 338 -8.78 5.96 12.19
N CYS A 339 -7.93 5.40 11.34
CA CYS A 339 -6.64 6.00 10.97
C CYS A 339 -6.75 7.20 10.01
N VAL A 340 -7.90 7.38 9.38
CA VAL A 340 -8.15 8.47 8.41
C VAL A 340 -9.40 9.29 8.73
N GLN A 341 -9.94 9.13 9.92
CA GLN A 341 -11.06 9.93 10.42
C GLN A 341 -10.64 10.72 11.66
N ALA A 342 -11.01 11.99 11.75
CA ALA A 342 -10.87 12.84 12.94
C ALA A 342 -12.25 13.26 13.45
N ALA A 343 -12.37 13.43 14.75
CA ALA A 343 -13.60 13.92 15.35
C ALA A 343 -13.84 15.39 15.03
N VAL A 344 -15.11 15.77 14.80
CA VAL A 344 -15.59 17.14 14.71
C VAL A 344 -16.67 17.31 15.78
N GLY A 345 -16.29 17.95 16.88
CA GLY A 345 -17.13 18.00 18.07
C GLY A 345 -17.14 16.68 18.86
N ASP A 346 -18.25 16.42 19.54
CA ASP A 346 -18.44 15.19 20.31
C ASP A 346 -18.70 14.00 19.40
N VAL A 347 -17.99 12.88 19.65
CA VAL A 347 -18.13 11.66 18.84
C VAL A 347 -18.09 10.42 19.74
N ASP A 348 -18.89 9.40 19.37
CA ASP A 348 -18.88 8.09 20.03
C ASP A 348 -18.43 6.99 19.05
N ILE A 349 -17.38 6.27 19.44
CA ILE A 349 -16.75 5.20 18.66
C ILE A 349 -16.77 3.91 19.47
N GLU A 350 -17.19 2.83 18.86
CA GLU A 350 -17.26 1.50 19.47
C GLU A 350 -15.87 0.84 19.51
N ILE A 351 -15.02 1.27 20.45
CA ILE A 351 -13.74 0.64 20.77
C ILE A 351 -13.68 0.31 22.28
#